data_a10d3a5c50427cbd95831bdcb8531fb5
#
_entry.id   a10d3a5c50427cbd95831bdcb8531fb5
#
_cell.length_a   1.000
_cell.length_b   1.000
_cell.length_c   1.000
_cell.angle_alpha   90.00
_cell.angle_beta   90.00
_cell.angle_gamma   90.00
#
_symmetry.space_group_name_H-M   'P 1'
#
loop_
_entity.id
_entity.type
_entity.pdbx_description
1 polymer ?
#
loop_
_entity_poly.entity_id
_entity_poly.type
_entity_poly.pdbx_seq_one_letter_code
_entity_poly.pdbx_strand_id
1 'polypeptide(L)'
;MVTIILGILAAVAIPRYMTSVQKAEEAAEDAVISAIKAGLESHATEKLMENGRRSWPTNPWDALETKPAGYAADSENAGDDGEWRFNSTTANITHMRGDGTLVHWDYTKGTNTGGNSDAVGSMGAREAGAGD
;
A
#
# COMPACT_ATOMS: atom_id res chain seq x y z
N MET A 1 26.44 30.51 -26.62
CA MET A 1 25.07 30.24 -27.16
C MET A 1 24.65 28.83 -26.82
N VAL A 2 25.37 27.79 -27.24
CA VAL A 2 25.01 26.40 -26.99
C VAL A 2 24.96 26.07 -25.48
N THR A 3 25.88 26.58 -24.69
CA THR A 3 25.96 26.35 -23.24
C THR A 3 24.73 26.92 -22.53
N ILE A 4 24.20 28.06 -22.93
CA ILE A 4 23.03 28.70 -22.36
C ILE A 4 21.77 27.86 -22.67
N ILE A 5 21.66 27.34 -23.88
CA ILE A 5 20.53 26.51 -24.32
C ILE A 5 20.50 25.21 -23.51
N LEU A 6 21.65 24.56 -23.32
CA LEU A 6 21.75 23.33 -22.52
C LEU A 6 21.38 23.58 -21.06
N GLY A 7 21.76 24.71 -20.47
CA GLY A 7 21.39 25.08 -19.11
C GLY A 7 19.88 25.25 -18.92
N ILE A 8 19.22 25.89 -19.87
CA ILE A 8 17.76 26.08 -19.85
C ILE A 8 17.05 24.75 -20.01
N LEU A 9 17.49 23.86 -20.90
CA LEU A 9 16.90 22.56 -21.08
C LEU A 9 17.04 21.67 -19.84
N ALA A 10 18.19 21.70 -19.19
CA ALA A 10 18.42 20.94 -17.96
C ALA A 10 17.47 21.41 -16.83
N ALA A 11 17.28 22.73 -16.68
CA ALA A 11 16.41 23.31 -15.66
C ALA A 11 14.92 22.95 -15.89
N VAL A 12 14.49 22.81 -17.14
CA VAL A 12 13.12 22.41 -17.48
C VAL A 12 12.93 20.90 -17.32
N ALA A 13 13.94 20.10 -17.70
CA ALA A 13 13.83 18.64 -17.69
C ALA A 13 13.72 18.06 -16.27
N ILE A 14 14.45 18.61 -15.30
CA ILE A 14 14.47 18.08 -13.92
C ILE A 14 13.08 18.07 -13.28
N PRO A 15 12.29 19.17 -13.26
CA PRO A 15 10.93 19.13 -12.69
C PRO A 15 10.02 18.11 -13.36
N ARG A 16 10.08 17.96 -14.67
CA ARG A 16 9.28 16.99 -15.40
C ARG A 16 9.65 15.56 -15.04
N TYR A 17 10.94 15.31 -14.88
CA TYR A 17 11.44 13.99 -14.50
C TYR A 17 10.89 13.62 -13.11
N MET A 18 10.94 14.51 -12.13
CA MET A 18 10.44 14.26 -10.78
C MET A 18 8.94 13.97 -10.76
N THR A 19 8.14 14.71 -11.52
CA THR A 19 6.71 14.46 -11.64
C THR A 19 6.43 13.08 -12.25
N SER A 20 7.21 12.70 -13.26
CA SER A 20 7.06 11.37 -13.89
C SER A 20 7.40 10.24 -12.93
N VAL A 21 8.43 10.41 -12.11
CA VAL A 21 8.82 9.42 -11.09
C VAL A 21 7.72 9.27 -10.04
N GLN A 22 7.14 10.36 -9.56
CA GLN A 22 6.05 10.31 -8.59
C GLN A 22 4.83 9.59 -9.16
N LYS A 23 4.46 9.86 -10.40
CA LYS A 23 3.34 9.17 -11.05
C LYS A 23 3.62 7.69 -11.25
N ALA A 24 4.86 7.33 -11.57
CA ALA A 24 5.26 5.93 -11.68
C ALA A 24 5.18 5.21 -10.33
N GLU A 25 5.58 5.87 -9.26
CA GLU A 25 5.45 5.31 -7.91
C GLU A 25 3.99 5.13 -7.50
N GLU A 26 3.12 6.09 -7.82
CA GLU A 26 1.69 5.98 -7.56
C GLU A 26 1.07 4.81 -8.34
N ALA A 27 1.45 4.62 -9.58
CA ALA A 27 0.96 3.51 -10.40
C ALA A 27 1.42 2.16 -9.82
N ALA A 28 2.67 2.09 -9.37
CA ALA A 28 3.20 0.89 -8.73
C ALA A 28 2.48 0.59 -7.41
N GLU A 29 2.21 1.62 -6.62
CA GLU A 29 1.43 1.51 -5.38
C GLU A 29 0.02 0.99 -5.67
N ASP A 30 -0.64 1.55 -6.68
CA ASP A 30 -1.98 1.11 -7.07
C ASP A 30 -2.00 -0.35 -7.48
N ALA A 31 -0.96 -0.81 -8.17
CA ALA A 31 -0.83 -2.22 -8.56
C ALA A 31 -0.68 -3.11 -7.33
N VAL A 32 0.14 -2.73 -6.36
CA VAL A 32 0.33 -3.48 -5.12
C VAL A 32 -0.97 -3.54 -4.32
N ILE A 33 -1.65 -2.41 -4.16
CA ILE A 33 -2.91 -2.35 -3.42
C ILE A 33 -4.00 -3.17 -4.12
N SER A 34 -4.07 -3.13 -5.44
CA SER A 34 -5.00 -3.97 -6.21
C SER A 34 -4.71 -5.46 -5.99
N ALA A 35 -3.44 -5.84 -5.96
CA ALA A 35 -3.04 -7.22 -5.68
C ALA A 35 -3.44 -7.63 -4.26
N ILE A 36 -3.27 -6.75 -3.28
CA ILE A 36 -3.70 -6.99 -1.89
C ILE A 36 -5.21 -7.21 -1.84
N LYS A 37 -5.98 -6.34 -2.49
CA LYS A 37 -7.46 -6.46 -2.51
C LYS A 37 -7.89 -7.78 -3.14
N ALA A 38 -7.28 -8.17 -4.25
CA ALA A 38 -7.57 -9.46 -4.90
C ALA A 38 -7.22 -10.64 -3.99
N GLY A 39 -6.07 -10.57 -3.32
CA GLY A 39 -5.66 -11.59 -2.35
C GLY A 39 -6.61 -11.68 -1.16
N LEU A 40 -7.07 -10.53 -0.65
CA LEU A 40 -8.04 -10.48 0.45
C LEU A 40 -9.38 -11.11 0.06
N GLU A 41 -9.85 -10.86 -1.16
CA GLU A 41 -11.08 -11.48 -1.64
C GLU A 41 -10.93 -12.99 -1.80
N SER A 42 -9.79 -13.44 -2.30
CA SER A 42 -9.47 -14.87 -2.41
C SER A 42 -9.42 -15.53 -1.03
N HIS A 43 -8.76 -14.88 -0.08
CA HIS A 43 -8.68 -15.34 1.31
C HIS A 43 -10.08 -15.42 1.94
N ALA A 44 -10.91 -14.41 1.74
CA ALA A 44 -12.28 -14.37 2.25
C ALA A 44 -13.13 -15.50 1.67
N THR A 45 -12.94 -15.82 0.39
CA THR A 45 -13.64 -16.92 -0.26
C THR A 45 -13.22 -18.26 0.33
N GLU A 46 -11.93 -18.46 0.57
CA GLU A 46 -11.43 -19.67 1.24
C GLU A 46 -12.00 -19.82 2.65
N LYS A 47 -12.06 -18.74 3.42
CA LYS A 47 -12.65 -18.75 4.76
C LYS A 47 -14.15 -19.02 4.73
N LEU A 48 -14.84 -18.50 3.74
CA LEU A 48 -16.26 -18.80 3.53
C LEU A 48 -16.47 -20.29 3.30
N MET A 49 -15.61 -20.92 2.50
CA MET A 49 -15.70 -22.37 2.24
C MET A 49 -15.31 -23.22 3.46
N GLU A 50 -14.35 -22.78 4.25
CA GLU A 50 -13.89 -23.50 5.44
C GLU A 50 -14.86 -23.34 6.62
N ASN A 51 -15.28 -22.10 6.89
CA ASN A 51 -15.98 -21.74 8.12
C ASN A 51 -17.41 -21.25 7.89
N GLY A 52 -17.85 -21.14 6.63
CA GLY A 52 -19.15 -20.58 6.28
C GLY A 52 -19.26 -19.07 6.41
N ARG A 53 -18.13 -18.38 6.61
CA ARG A 53 -18.10 -16.93 6.79
C ARG A 53 -16.89 -16.33 6.10
N ARG A 54 -17.09 -15.16 5.51
CA ARG A 54 -16.00 -14.39 4.91
C ARG A 54 -15.24 -13.68 6.01
N SER A 55 -13.91 -13.69 5.94
CA SER A 55 -13.06 -12.94 6.86
C SER A 55 -11.74 -12.58 6.20
N TRP A 56 -11.18 -11.46 6.62
CA TRP A 56 -9.86 -11.00 6.18
C TRP A 56 -8.84 -11.26 7.29
N PRO A 57 -7.57 -11.46 6.94
CA PRO A 57 -6.52 -11.68 7.95
C PRO A 57 -6.24 -10.41 8.74
N THR A 58 -5.68 -10.56 9.93
CA THR A 58 -5.27 -9.42 10.75
C THR A 58 -4.23 -8.57 10.04
N ASN A 59 -3.29 -9.20 9.36
CA ASN A 59 -2.28 -8.53 8.54
C ASN A 59 -2.62 -8.74 7.06
N PRO A 60 -2.92 -7.66 6.31
CA PRO A 60 -3.33 -7.81 4.91
C PRO A 60 -2.24 -8.43 4.02
N TRP A 61 -0.97 -8.32 4.40
CA TRP A 61 0.13 -8.93 3.64
C TRP A 61 0.06 -10.46 3.64
N ASP A 62 -0.58 -11.05 4.64
CA ASP A 62 -0.75 -12.51 4.70
C ASP A 62 -1.62 -13.06 3.56
N ALA A 63 -2.40 -12.21 2.92
CA ALA A 63 -3.22 -12.59 1.77
C ALA A 63 -2.42 -12.68 0.46
N LEU A 64 -1.18 -12.21 0.45
CA LEU A 64 -0.31 -12.27 -0.72
C LEU A 64 0.72 -13.39 -0.56
N GLU A 65 0.79 -14.28 -1.54
CA GLU A 65 1.82 -15.32 -1.58
C GLU A 65 3.19 -14.71 -1.89
N THR A 66 3.22 -13.74 -2.80
CA THR A 66 4.46 -13.05 -3.18
C THR A 66 4.39 -11.61 -2.71
N LYS A 67 5.32 -11.23 -1.84
CA LYS A 67 5.39 -9.86 -1.32
C LYS A 67 6.13 -8.96 -2.31
N PRO A 68 5.81 -7.64 -2.35
CA PRO A 68 6.54 -6.72 -3.22
C PRO A 68 7.98 -6.54 -2.74
N ALA A 69 8.83 -6.06 -3.66
CA ALA A 69 10.18 -5.64 -3.29
C ALA A 69 10.09 -4.54 -2.21
N GLY A 70 10.94 -4.61 -1.20
CA GLY A 70 10.93 -3.66 -0.10
C GLY A 70 10.00 -4.02 1.06
N TYR A 71 9.26 -5.11 0.96
CA TYR A 71 8.42 -5.57 2.06
C TYR A 71 9.26 -5.92 3.29
N ALA A 72 8.81 -5.43 4.46
CA ALA A 72 9.38 -5.77 5.76
C ALA A 72 8.26 -6.22 6.70
N ALA A 73 8.53 -7.29 7.45
CA ALA A 73 7.52 -7.94 8.27
C ALA A 73 7.26 -7.26 9.63
N ASP A 74 8.06 -6.28 10.00
CA ASP A 74 7.94 -5.60 11.29
C ASP A 74 6.66 -4.77 11.38
N SER A 75 6.08 -4.71 12.57
CA SER A 75 4.85 -3.97 12.83
C SER A 75 5.15 -2.50 13.13
N GLU A 76 5.69 -1.79 12.15
CA GLU A 76 6.04 -0.38 12.24
C GLU A 76 5.64 0.31 10.94
N ASN A 77 5.79 1.63 10.90
CA ASN A 77 5.64 2.36 9.65
C ASN A 77 6.86 2.14 8.76
N ALA A 78 6.66 2.19 7.44
CA ALA A 78 7.77 2.14 6.50
C ALA A 78 8.74 3.30 6.78
N GLY A 79 10.03 3.00 6.84
CA GLY A 79 11.06 3.98 7.19
C GLY A 79 12.15 4.14 6.14
N ASP A 80 12.41 3.11 5.35
CA ASP A 80 13.42 3.15 4.29
C ASP A 80 12.78 3.32 2.92
N ASP A 81 13.49 3.92 1.98
CA ASP A 81 12.99 4.15 0.62
C ASP A 81 12.52 2.86 -0.03
N GLY A 82 11.33 2.89 -0.58
CA GLY A 82 10.72 1.75 -1.26
C GLY A 82 10.13 0.70 -0.32
N GLU A 83 10.16 0.92 0.98
CA GLU A 83 9.71 -0.06 1.96
C GLU A 83 8.19 -0.12 2.06
N TRP A 84 7.67 -1.34 2.21
CA TRP A 84 6.27 -1.61 2.50
C TRP A 84 6.15 -2.29 3.86
N ARG A 85 5.27 -1.80 4.72
CA ARG A 85 4.99 -2.41 6.02
C ARG A 85 3.51 -2.31 6.37
N PHE A 86 3.12 -3.10 7.35
CA PHE A 86 1.81 -2.97 7.99
C PHE A 86 2.02 -2.62 9.47
N ASN A 87 1.51 -1.47 9.89
CA ASN A 87 1.54 -1.08 11.29
C ASN A 87 0.30 -1.66 11.99
N SER A 88 0.47 -2.68 12.80
CA SER A 88 -0.63 -3.36 13.46
C SER A 88 -1.27 -2.52 14.57
N THR A 89 -0.56 -1.53 15.11
CA THR A 89 -1.09 -0.64 16.14
C THR A 89 -2.13 0.31 15.57
N THR A 90 -1.84 0.89 14.39
CA THR A 90 -2.74 1.84 13.72
C THR A 90 -3.60 1.18 12.63
N ALA A 91 -3.32 -0.09 12.32
CA ALA A 91 -3.98 -0.84 11.24
C ALA A 91 -3.84 -0.16 9.88
N ASN A 92 -2.65 0.30 9.57
CA ASN A 92 -2.36 0.97 8.30
C ASN A 92 -1.28 0.23 7.51
N ILE A 93 -1.52 0.08 6.20
CA ILE A 93 -0.48 -0.32 5.26
C ILE A 93 0.30 0.94 4.94
N THR A 94 1.62 0.91 5.06
CA THR A 94 2.47 2.07 4.80
C THR A 94 3.47 1.78 3.70
N HIS A 95 3.81 2.81 2.93
CA HIS A 95 4.82 2.74 1.87
C HIS A 95 5.65 4.02 1.89
N MET A 96 6.96 3.87 1.92
CA MET A 96 7.89 4.98 1.82
C MET A 96 8.37 5.10 0.37
N ARG A 97 8.09 6.24 -0.24
CA ARG A 97 8.55 6.54 -1.61
C ARG A 97 10.03 6.91 -1.62
N GLY A 98 10.64 6.80 -2.79
CA GLY A 98 12.06 7.12 -2.96
C GLY A 98 12.41 8.59 -2.68
N ASP A 99 11.42 9.49 -2.66
CA ASP A 99 11.64 10.90 -2.32
C ASP A 99 11.47 11.19 -0.82
N GLY A 100 11.28 10.16 0.01
CA GLY A 100 11.08 10.30 1.44
C GLY A 100 9.62 10.57 1.85
N THR A 101 8.69 10.55 0.91
CA THR A 101 7.27 10.76 1.20
C THR A 101 6.63 9.47 1.67
N LEU A 102 5.99 9.51 2.85
CA LEU A 102 5.26 8.37 3.39
C LEU A 102 3.78 8.48 3.03
N VAL A 103 3.20 7.37 2.59
CA VAL A 103 1.76 7.26 2.33
C VAL A 103 1.21 6.05 3.05
N HIS A 104 -0.09 6.05 3.30
CA HIS A 104 -0.74 4.94 3.98
C HIS A 104 -2.14 4.67 3.44
N TRP A 105 -2.63 3.48 3.73
CA TRP A 105 -3.99 3.03 3.45
C TRP A 105 -4.56 2.44 4.73
N ASP A 106 -5.72 2.91 5.14
CA ASP A 106 -6.41 2.36 6.30
C ASP A 106 -6.91 0.95 5.98
N TYR A 107 -6.73 0.04 6.91
CA TYR A 107 -7.17 -1.34 6.76
C TYR A 107 -8.04 -1.76 7.94
N THR A 108 -9.17 -2.36 7.64
CA THR A 108 -10.06 -2.93 8.65
C THR A 108 -10.37 -4.37 8.25
N LYS A 109 -10.00 -5.31 9.08
CA LYS A 109 -10.29 -6.73 8.80
C LYS A 109 -11.76 -7.10 8.94
N GLY A 110 -12.56 -6.21 9.52
CA GLY A 110 -13.95 -6.47 9.83
C GLY A 110 -14.08 -7.24 11.14
N THR A 111 -15.28 -7.75 11.40
CA THR A 111 -15.52 -8.58 12.57
C THR A 111 -15.75 -10.02 12.13
N ASN A 112 -15.36 -10.96 12.96
CA ASN A 112 -15.52 -12.39 12.68
C ASN A 112 -15.88 -13.10 13.99
N THR A 113 -16.98 -12.67 14.59
CA THR A 113 -17.46 -13.19 15.88
C THR A 113 -18.43 -14.34 15.72
N GLY A 114 -18.90 -14.57 14.50
CA GLY A 114 -19.88 -15.61 14.22
C GLY A 114 -21.32 -15.13 14.22
N GLY A 115 -21.54 -13.83 14.40
CA GLY A 115 -22.88 -13.24 14.40
C GLY A 115 -23.34 -12.78 13.02
N ASN A 116 -24.65 -12.54 12.89
CA ASN A 116 -25.24 -12.05 11.65
C ASN A 116 -24.86 -10.57 11.36
N SER A 117 -24.31 -9.89 12.36
CA SER A 117 -23.89 -8.49 12.25
C SER A 117 -22.39 -8.33 12.01
N ASP A 118 -21.70 -9.42 11.68
CA ASP A 118 -20.27 -9.33 11.37
C ASP A 118 -20.04 -8.39 10.19
N ALA A 119 -19.16 -7.40 10.38
CA ALA A 119 -18.81 -6.45 9.34
C ALA A 119 -17.76 -7.04 8.40
N VAL A 120 -17.90 -6.76 7.11
CA VAL A 120 -16.91 -7.12 6.10
C VAL A 120 -15.71 -6.19 6.26
N GLY A 121 -14.52 -6.70 5.96
CA GLY A 121 -13.31 -5.88 5.96
C GLY A 121 -13.36 -4.77 4.92
N SER A 122 -12.58 -3.74 5.13
CA SER A 122 -12.50 -2.60 4.21
C SER A 122 -11.08 -2.05 4.13
N MET A 123 -10.78 -1.38 3.03
CA MET A 123 -9.51 -0.71 2.81
C MET A 123 -9.78 0.69 2.28
N GLY A 124 -9.20 1.70 2.92
CA GLY A 124 -9.36 3.09 2.53
C GLY A 124 -8.54 3.46 1.29
N ALA A 125 -8.70 4.71 0.84
CA ALA A 125 -7.91 5.28 -0.23
C ALA A 125 -6.52 5.69 0.27
N ARG A 126 -5.60 5.96 -0.66
CA ARG A 126 -4.27 6.48 -0.33
C ARG A 126 -4.38 7.82 0.40
N GLU A 127 -3.67 7.96 1.50
CA GLU A 127 -3.58 9.19 2.28
C GLU A 127 -2.11 9.50 2.59
N ALA A 128 -1.80 10.78 2.73
CA ALA A 128 -0.45 11.21 3.07
C ALA A 128 -0.14 10.93 4.54
N GLY A 129 1.12 10.60 4.83
CA GLY A 129 1.61 10.40 6.18
C GLY A 129 1.46 8.97 6.67
N ALA A 130 1.65 8.80 7.98
CA ALA A 130 1.71 7.48 8.61
C ALA A 130 0.33 6.95 9.05
N GLY A 131 -0.67 7.78 9.11
CA GLY A 131 -1.98 7.45 9.65
C GLY A 131 -2.01 7.51 11.18
N ASP A 132 -3.15 7.18 11.72
CA ASP A 132 -3.41 7.25 13.18
C ASP A 132 -3.31 5.88 13.84
#